data_049a8f165cdc355a6b10bc2c5e043b4b
#
_entry.id   049a8f165cdc355a6b10bc2c5e043b4b
#
_cell.length_a   1.000
_cell.length_b   1.000
_cell.length_c   1.000
_cell.angle_alpha   90.00
_cell.angle_beta   90.00
_cell.angle_gamma   90.00
#
_symmetry.space_group_name_H-M   'P 1'
#
loop_
_entity.id
_entity.type
_entity.pdbx_description
1 polymer ?
#
loop_
_entity_poly.entity_id
_entity_poly.type
_entity_poly.pdbx_seq_one_letter_code
_entity_poly.pdbx_strand_id
1 'polypeptide(L)'
;MIKYIGSKRRLVPVLGELFTAAGGGTALDLFTGTTRVAQEFKRRQGFVTAVDTARYSEVFAQCYVGTPSEVVDKDALLETLRTLNDLPGRDGYFTEVFCRQSRYFQPFNGERVDAIRDRLEDQYRESPLFPILLTSLIEAADRVDSTAGLQMAYIKAWAARSFKPLELRLPDLLPGPGRAVRGDACSLVDSLGTFDVAYLDPPYNQHHYFTNYHIWETLVAWDAPEHYGIACKRVDSRDDSTKSVFNLTRQMPSALRQVIADVDARFVIVSYNDESWVNLEQLVEMCEVHGYVAVLAFDSKRYVGAQIGIYNPSGDKVGKVSHLRNLEYVLVAGAEREVKRVAAPYLASAEPILSSQAPGQTSLF
;
A
#
# COMPACT_ATOMS: atom_id res chain seq x y z
N MET A 1 0.62 2.60 -11.53
CA MET A 1 0.33 2.21 -10.15
C MET A 1 -0.47 0.91 -10.11
N ILE A 2 -0.10 -0.04 -9.24
CA ILE A 2 -0.64 -1.40 -9.19
C ILE A 2 -2.00 -1.51 -8.48
N LYS A 3 -2.70 -2.62 -8.74
CA LYS A 3 -3.87 -3.05 -7.96
C LYS A 3 -3.39 -3.48 -6.56
N TYR A 4 -4.02 -2.92 -5.51
CA TYR A 4 -3.55 -3.12 -4.15
C TYR A 4 -4.72 -3.14 -3.16
N ILE A 5 -4.68 -4.09 -2.18
CA ILE A 5 -5.66 -4.17 -1.08
C ILE A 5 -5.45 -2.97 -0.16
N GLY A 6 -6.53 -2.41 0.36
CA GLY A 6 -6.46 -1.27 1.28
C GLY A 6 -6.08 0.05 0.60
N SER A 7 -6.13 0.12 -0.75
CA SER A 7 -5.79 1.35 -1.47
C SER A 7 -6.64 2.54 -1.01
N LYS A 8 -5.99 3.55 -0.43
CA LYS A 8 -6.62 4.78 0.11
C LYS A 8 -7.05 5.78 -0.97
N ARG A 9 -7.21 5.34 -2.23
CA ARG A 9 -7.48 6.24 -3.38
C ARG A 9 -8.60 7.27 -3.12
N ARG A 10 -9.60 6.93 -2.32
CA ARG A 10 -10.70 7.83 -1.96
C ARG A 10 -10.34 8.81 -0.88
N LEU A 11 -9.48 8.40 0.06
CA LEU A 11 -9.02 9.25 1.17
C LEU A 11 -7.86 10.15 0.79
N VAL A 12 -7.11 9.82 -0.27
CA VAL A 12 -5.92 10.60 -0.70
C VAL A 12 -6.19 12.10 -0.80
N PRO A 13 -7.28 12.60 -1.43
CA PRO A 13 -7.57 14.03 -1.46
C PRO A 13 -7.75 14.63 -0.06
N VAL A 14 -8.53 13.95 0.80
CA VAL A 14 -8.79 14.37 2.19
C VAL A 14 -7.49 14.42 2.99
N LEU A 15 -6.68 13.36 2.91
CA LEU A 15 -5.38 13.29 3.60
C LEU A 15 -4.44 14.42 3.13
N GLY A 16 -4.44 14.72 1.84
CA GLY A 16 -3.70 15.85 1.28
C GLY A 16 -4.20 17.20 1.81
N GLU A 17 -5.51 17.41 1.92
CA GLU A 17 -6.09 18.63 2.48
C GLU A 17 -5.76 18.76 3.97
N LEU A 18 -5.85 17.68 4.75
CA LEU A 18 -5.42 17.65 6.15
C LEU A 18 -3.94 18.02 6.30
N PHE A 19 -3.07 17.45 5.46
CA PHE A 19 -1.64 17.78 5.42
C PHE A 19 -1.41 19.29 5.15
N THR A 20 -2.09 19.85 4.15
CA THR A 20 -2.00 21.28 3.84
C THR A 20 -2.54 22.15 4.99
N ALA A 21 -3.69 21.76 5.58
CA ALA A 21 -4.27 22.48 6.71
C ALA A 21 -3.41 22.40 7.97
N ALA A 22 -2.64 21.31 8.16
CA ALA A 22 -1.64 21.17 9.21
C ALA A 22 -0.42 22.08 9.01
N GLY A 23 -0.28 22.72 7.86
CA GLY A 23 0.82 23.63 7.50
C GLY A 23 1.85 23.02 6.56
N GLY A 24 1.66 21.78 6.10
CA GLY A 24 2.62 21.08 5.26
C GLY A 24 3.94 20.80 5.99
N GLY A 25 5.06 20.86 5.25
CA GLY A 25 6.40 20.67 5.82
C GLY A 25 6.91 19.24 5.68
N THR A 26 7.39 18.66 6.78
CA THR A 26 7.89 17.28 6.82
C THR A 26 6.79 16.28 7.09
N ALA A 27 6.77 15.17 6.35
CA ALA A 27 5.79 14.11 6.54
C ALA A 27 6.43 12.72 6.65
N LEU A 28 5.86 11.89 7.52
CA LEU A 28 6.13 10.46 7.60
C LEU A 28 4.92 9.69 7.04
N ASP A 29 5.15 8.77 6.10
CA ASP A 29 4.18 7.74 5.69
C ASP A 29 4.74 6.38 6.10
N LEU A 30 4.30 5.90 7.28
CA LEU A 30 4.96 4.80 7.99
C LEU A 30 4.62 3.41 7.45
N PHE A 31 3.53 3.26 6.70
CA PHE A 31 3.09 2.02 6.06
C PHE A 31 2.74 2.32 4.60
N THR A 32 3.74 2.78 3.85
CA THR A 32 3.49 3.48 2.59
C THR A 32 2.89 2.63 1.46
N GLY A 33 3.05 1.31 1.50
CA GLY A 33 2.50 0.37 0.53
C GLY A 33 2.82 0.77 -0.92
N THR A 34 1.82 1.27 -1.64
CA THR A 34 1.99 1.78 -3.00
C THR A 34 2.30 3.26 -3.07
N THR A 35 2.68 3.89 -1.97
CA THR A 35 3.10 5.29 -1.84
C THR A 35 2.05 6.36 -2.21
N ARG A 36 0.76 6.01 -2.28
CA ARG A 36 -0.25 6.97 -2.76
C ARG A 36 -0.39 8.21 -1.88
N VAL A 37 -0.34 8.02 -0.56
CA VAL A 37 -0.42 9.12 0.40
C VAL A 37 0.88 9.91 0.40
N ALA A 38 2.02 9.23 0.42
CA ALA A 38 3.33 9.87 0.29
C ALA A 38 3.44 10.74 -0.97
N GLN A 39 2.97 10.23 -2.12
CA GLN A 39 2.93 11.00 -3.36
C GLN A 39 2.05 12.25 -3.25
N GLU A 40 0.88 12.15 -2.61
CA GLU A 40 -0.01 13.29 -2.43
C GLU A 40 0.62 14.35 -1.54
N PHE A 41 1.26 13.96 -0.45
CA PHE A 41 1.98 14.90 0.41
C PHE A 41 3.14 15.58 -0.34
N LYS A 42 3.87 14.80 -1.15
CA LYS A 42 4.94 15.34 -2.01
C LYS A 42 4.41 16.30 -3.07
N ARG A 43 3.27 16.03 -3.73
CA ARG A 43 2.61 16.97 -4.65
C ARG A 43 2.25 18.29 -3.98
N ARG A 44 2.00 18.27 -2.67
CA ARG A 44 1.74 19.45 -1.85
C ARG A 44 3.01 20.03 -1.24
N GLN A 45 4.16 19.77 -1.86
CA GLN A 45 5.48 20.29 -1.49
C GLN A 45 6.00 19.82 -0.11
N GLY A 46 5.50 18.69 0.39
CA GLY A 46 6.03 18.06 1.59
C GLY A 46 7.36 17.36 1.32
N PHE A 47 8.30 17.44 2.28
CA PHE A 47 9.42 16.50 2.35
C PHE A 47 8.90 15.22 3.01
N VAL A 48 8.77 14.14 2.24
CA VAL A 48 8.16 12.91 2.71
C VAL A 48 9.21 11.84 2.97
N THR A 49 9.15 11.21 4.15
CA THR A 49 9.82 9.95 4.45
C THR A 49 8.78 8.82 4.34
N ALA A 50 8.96 7.95 3.35
CA ALA A 50 8.08 6.81 3.08
C ALA A 50 8.73 5.52 3.59
N VAL A 51 8.05 4.76 4.44
CA VAL A 51 8.57 3.57 5.12
C VAL A 51 7.69 2.35 4.83
N ASP A 52 8.31 1.22 4.53
CA ASP A 52 7.62 -0.08 4.41
C ASP A 52 8.62 -1.23 4.58
N THR A 53 8.12 -2.42 4.91
CA THR A 53 8.93 -3.64 4.95
C THR A 53 9.11 -4.30 3.58
N ALA A 54 8.15 -4.11 2.67
CA ALA A 54 8.10 -4.78 1.37
C ALA A 54 9.12 -4.18 0.39
N ARG A 55 9.83 -5.04 -0.33
CA ARG A 55 10.83 -4.61 -1.33
C ARG A 55 10.20 -3.82 -2.47
N TYR A 56 9.03 -4.24 -2.96
CA TYR A 56 8.35 -3.51 -4.03
C TYR A 56 7.87 -2.13 -3.57
N SER A 57 7.46 -1.99 -2.30
CA SER A 57 7.10 -0.69 -1.72
C SER A 57 8.30 0.24 -1.62
N GLU A 58 9.47 -0.28 -1.23
CA GLU A 58 10.73 0.48 -1.26
C GLU A 58 11.06 0.99 -2.65
N VAL A 59 10.94 0.14 -3.68
CA VAL A 59 11.18 0.53 -5.08
C VAL A 59 10.23 1.65 -5.52
N PHE A 60 8.95 1.53 -5.19
CA PHE A 60 7.98 2.61 -5.45
C PHE A 60 8.32 3.88 -4.68
N ALA A 61 8.72 3.76 -3.41
CA ALA A 61 9.11 4.90 -2.60
C ALA A 61 10.37 5.58 -3.15
N GLN A 62 11.38 4.82 -3.58
CA GLN A 62 12.56 5.37 -4.25
C GLN A 62 12.20 6.10 -5.54
N CYS A 63 11.32 5.50 -6.36
CA CYS A 63 10.88 6.10 -7.62
C CYS A 63 10.05 7.39 -7.41
N TYR A 64 8.98 7.31 -6.64
CA TYR A 64 7.99 8.40 -6.55
C TYR A 64 8.29 9.42 -5.47
N VAL A 65 8.95 9.01 -4.38
CA VAL A 65 9.24 9.88 -3.24
C VAL A 65 10.70 10.29 -3.22
N GLY A 66 11.62 9.34 -3.32
CA GLY A 66 13.06 9.57 -3.21
C GLY A 66 13.68 10.25 -4.42
N THR A 67 13.11 10.09 -5.63
CA THR A 67 13.68 10.67 -6.86
C THR A 67 12.96 11.97 -7.22
N PRO A 68 13.64 13.14 -7.14
CA PRO A 68 13.10 14.39 -7.65
C PRO A 68 13.04 14.37 -9.19
N SER A 69 11.91 14.82 -9.77
CA SER A 69 11.77 14.84 -11.23
C SER A 69 12.77 15.73 -11.93
N GLU A 70 13.29 16.75 -11.23
CA GLU A 70 14.21 17.78 -11.75
C GLU A 70 15.62 17.24 -12.03
N VAL A 71 16.01 16.15 -11.35
CA VAL A 71 17.35 15.55 -11.53
C VAL A 71 17.37 14.45 -12.58
N VAL A 72 16.22 14.12 -13.18
CA VAL A 72 16.09 13.04 -14.15
C VAL A 72 16.07 13.62 -15.57
N ASP A 73 17.02 13.17 -16.40
CA ASP A 73 16.97 13.43 -17.83
C ASP A 73 15.81 12.62 -18.45
N LYS A 74 14.72 13.32 -18.69
CA LYS A 74 13.47 12.71 -19.18
C LYS A 74 13.62 12.14 -20.59
N ASP A 75 14.38 12.79 -21.45
CA ASP A 75 14.55 12.34 -22.84
C ASP A 75 15.41 11.08 -22.91
N ALA A 76 16.51 11.04 -22.16
CA ALA A 76 17.33 9.85 -22.00
C ALA A 76 16.54 8.69 -21.36
N LEU A 77 15.70 8.96 -20.36
CA LEU A 77 14.85 7.93 -19.75
C LEU A 77 13.79 7.40 -20.72
N LEU A 78 13.17 8.26 -21.53
CA LEU A 78 12.21 7.84 -22.56
C LEU A 78 12.88 6.97 -23.63
N GLU A 79 14.10 7.29 -24.04
CA GLU A 79 14.87 6.47 -24.97
C GLU A 79 15.25 5.12 -24.37
N THR A 80 15.63 5.10 -23.09
CA THR A 80 15.87 3.85 -22.34
C THR A 80 14.62 2.97 -22.33
N LEU A 81 13.45 3.55 -22.04
CA LEU A 81 12.18 2.81 -22.02
C LEU A 81 11.82 2.26 -23.42
N ARG A 82 12.09 3.00 -24.49
CA ARG A 82 11.90 2.50 -25.87
C ARG A 82 12.81 1.30 -26.14
N THR A 83 14.10 1.42 -25.85
CA THR A 83 15.08 0.34 -26.01
C THR A 83 14.66 -0.92 -25.25
N LEU A 84 14.18 -0.78 -24.03
CA LEU A 84 13.67 -1.90 -23.22
C LEU A 84 12.36 -2.48 -23.78
N ASN A 85 11.49 -1.64 -24.34
CA ASN A 85 10.27 -2.09 -25.00
C ASN A 85 10.55 -2.85 -26.32
N ASP A 86 11.64 -2.59 -26.99
CA ASP A 86 12.02 -3.25 -28.25
C ASP A 86 12.81 -4.56 -28.03
N LEU A 87 13.15 -4.92 -26.77
CA LEU A 87 13.83 -6.17 -26.48
C LEU A 87 12.98 -7.38 -26.93
N PRO A 88 13.54 -8.37 -27.63
CA PRO A 88 12.86 -9.63 -27.84
C PRO A 88 12.57 -10.34 -26.52
N GLY A 89 11.46 -11.08 -26.46
CA GLY A 89 11.15 -11.93 -25.31
C GLY A 89 12.20 -13.03 -25.14
N ARG A 90 12.40 -13.48 -23.92
CA ARG A 90 13.29 -14.58 -23.55
C ARG A 90 12.64 -15.45 -22.49
N ASP A 91 12.71 -16.76 -22.64
CA ASP A 91 12.29 -17.70 -21.60
C ASP A 91 13.19 -17.57 -20.37
N GLY A 92 12.58 -17.50 -19.19
CA GLY A 92 13.26 -17.45 -17.90
C GLY A 92 12.39 -17.95 -16.77
N TYR A 93 12.81 -17.66 -15.54
CA TYR A 93 12.11 -18.10 -14.34
C TYR A 93 10.69 -17.54 -14.26
N PHE A 94 10.50 -16.27 -14.57
CA PHE A 94 9.19 -15.63 -14.50
C PHE A 94 8.19 -16.28 -15.47
N THR A 95 8.61 -16.52 -16.70
CA THR A 95 7.80 -17.20 -17.73
C THR A 95 7.43 -18.61 -17.28
N GLU A 96 8.41 -19.39 -16.83
CA GLU A 96 8.15 -20.76 -16.41
C GLU A 96 7.18 -20.82 -15.25
N VAL A 97 7.44 -20.07 -14.17
CA VAL A 97 6.68 -20.18 -12.92
C VAL A 97 5.33 -19.48 -12.98
N PHE A 98 5.31 -18.22 -13.48
CA PHE A 98 4.10 -17.39 -13.39
C PHE A 98 3.22 -17.40 -14.64
N CYS A 99 3.67 -18.07 -15.73
CA CYS A 99 2.88 -18.18 -16.95
C CYS A 99 2.54 -19.62 -17.31
N ARG A 100 3.46 -20.60 -17.12
CA ARG A 100 3.26 -22.01 -17.50
C ARG A 100 2.81 -22.88 -16.34
N GLN A 101 3.49 -22.83 -15.20
CA GLN A 101 3.10 -23.58 -13.99
C GLN A 101 1.89 -22.98 -13.31
N SER A 102 1.75 -21.67 -13.37
CA SER A 102 0.55 -20.94 -12.97
C SER A 102 -0.01 -20.10 -14.13
N ARG A 103 -1.05 -19.30 -13.91
CA ARG A 103 -1.74 -18.58 -14.98
C ARG A 103 -1.94 -17.09 -14.67
N TYR A 104 -0.90 -16.48 -14.11
CA TYR A 104 -0.93 -15.06 -13.79
C TYR A 104 -0.72 -14.18 -15.02
N PHE A 105 0.07 -14.64 -15.99
CA PHE A 105 0.39 -13.91 -17.21
C PHE A 105 0.34 -14.81 -18.42
N GLN A 106 0.16 -14.23 -19.61
CA GLN A 106 0.38 -14.93 -20.86
C GLN A 106 1.89 -15.15 -21.07
N PRO A 107 2.33 -16.30 -21.65
CA PRO A 107 3.76 -16.59 -21.85
C PRO A 107 4.52 -15.49 -22.56
N PHE A 108 3.97 -14.92 -23.64
CA PHE A 108 4.63 -13.85 -24.39
C PHE A 108 4.87 -12.57 -23.55
N ASN A 109 4.05 -12.29 -22.53
CA ASN A 109 4.27 -11.21 -21.57
C ASN A 109 5.32 -11.61 -20.53
N GLY A 110 5.33 -12.89 -20.09
CA GLY A 110 6.35 -13.41 -19.19
C GLY A 110 7.75 -13.33 -19.81
N GLU A 111 7.90 -13.77 -21.07
CA GLU A 111 9.15 -13.69 -21.83
C GLU A 111 9.67 -12.24 -21.93
N ARG A 112 8.76 -11.28 -22.03
CA ARG A 112 9.09 -9.85 -21.99
C ARG A 112 9.59 -9.42 -20.60
N VAL A 113 8.93 -9.90 -19.53
CA VAL A 113 9.36 -9.60 -18.16
C VAL A 113 10.75 -10.15 -17.90
N ASP A 114 11.02 -11.42 -18.26
CA ASP A 114 12.34 -12.03 -18.09
C ASP A 114 13.44 -11.24 -18.83
N ALA A 115 13.22 -10.92 -20.10
CA ALA A 115 14.18 -10.19 -20.93
C ALA A 115 14.48 -8.78 -20.38
N ILE A 116 13.44 -8.06 -20.00
CA ILE A 116 13.58 -6.69 -19.48
C ILE A 116 14.24 -6.73 -18.10
N ARG A 117 13.80 -7.61 -17.21
CA ARG A 117 14.31 -7.66 -15.83
C ARG A 117 15.79 -8.05 -15.77
N ASP A 118 16.23 -9.01 -16.62
CA ASP A 118 17.65 -9.34 -16.76
C ASP A 118 18.46 -8.14 -17.27
N ARG A 119 17.96 -7.42 -18.27
CA ARG A 119 18.62 -6.20 -18.76
C ARG A 119 18.73 -5.14 -17.66
N LEU A 120 17.69 -5.00 -16.80
CA LEU A 120 17.74 -4.09 -15.66
C LEU A 120 18.80 -4.52 -14.65
N GLU A 121 18.92 -5.82 -14.35
CA GLU A 121 19.95 -6.34 -13.44
C GLU A 121 21.34 -6.09 -13.97
N ASP A 122 21.60 -6.44 -15.25
CA ASP A 122 22.93 -6.38 -15.86
C ASP A 122 23.44 -4.95 -16.07
N GLN A 123 22.56 -4.02 -16.44
CA GLN A 123 22.99 -2.69 -16.91
C GLN A 123 22.59 -1.53 -16.00
N TYR A 124 21.57 -1.71 -15.18
CA TYR A 124 20.99 -0.59 -14.42
C TYR A 124 20.98 -0.80 -12.90
N ARG A 125 21.43 -1.95 -12.39
CA ARG A 125 21.35 -2.28 -10.95
C ARG A 125 21.92 -1.18 -10.06
N GLU A 126 23.06 -0.62 -10.44
CA GLU A 126 23.74 0.45 -9.72
C GLU A 126 23.38 1.86 -10.23
N SER A 127 22.47 1.95 -11.17
CA SER A 127 22.02 3.22 -11.73
C SER A 127 20.95 3.88 -10.87
N PRO A 128 20.95 5.21 -10.72
CA PRO A 128 19.84 5.93 -10.09
C PRO A 128 18.53 5.78 -10.86
N LEU A 129 18.55 5.30 -12.10
CA LEU A 129 17.35 5.00 -12.88
C LEU A 129 16.73 3.65 -12.52
N PHE A 130 17.43 2.76 -11.82
CA PHE A 130 16.97 1.41 -11.52
C PHE A 130 15.57 1.39 -10.85
N PRO A 131 15.29 2.16 -9.79
CA PRO A 131 13.97 2.17 -9.16
C PRO A 131 12.87 2.65 -10.11
N ILE A 132 13.17 3.59 -11.00
CA ILE A 132 12.20 4.14 -11.97
C ILE A 132 11.86 3.07 -13.02
N LEU A 133 12.88 2.43 -13.58
CA LEU A 133 12.72 1.38 -14.61
C LEU A 133 12.02 0.15 -14.04
N LEU A 134 12.39 -0.28 -12.82
CA LEU A 134 11.76 -1.41 -12.15
C LEU A 134 10.30 -1.10 -11.76
N THR A 135 10.01 0.12 -11.29
CA THR A 135 8.63 0.60 -11.09
C THR A 135 7.82 0.51 -12.38
N SER A 136 8.39 0.97 -13.50
CA SER A 136 7.74 0.89 -14.81
C SER A 136 7.42 -0.56 -15.20
N LEU A 137 8.35 -1.50 -14.94
CA LEU A 137 8.15 -2.93 -15.22
C LEU A 137 7.06 -3.54 -14.35
N ILE A 138 7.06 -3.29 -13.04
CA ILE A 138 6.03 -3.80 -12.12
C ILE A 138 4.66 -3.26 -12.52
N GLU A 139 4.55 -1.98 -12.85
CA GLU A 139 3.29 -1.39 -13.32
C GLU A 139 2.85 -1.92 -14.69
N ALA A 140 3.80 -2.20 -15.59
CA ALA A 140 3.50 -2.80 -16.88
C ALA A 140 2.95 -4.22 -16.71
N ALA A 141 3.58 -5.02 -15.84
CA ALA A 141 3.12 -6.37 -15.50
C ALA A 141 1.71 -6.33 -14.85
N ASP A 142 1.45 -5.42 -13.89
CA ASP A 142 0.13 -5.28 -13.28
C ASP A 142 -0.98 -4.93 -14.30
N ARG A 143 -0.65 -4.20 -15.36
CA ARG A 143 -1.62 -3.88 -16.42
C ARG A 143 -2.04 -5.08 -17.26
N VAL A 144 -1.22 -6.13 -17.33
CA VAL A 144 -1.44 -7.31 -18.18
C VAL A 144 -1.62 -8.61 -17.40
N ASP A 145 -1.76 -8.54 -16.09
CA ASP A 145 -1.99 -9.72 -15.25
C ASP A 145 -3.40 -10.31 -15.42
N SER A 146 -3.58 -11.57 -15.04
CA SER A 146 -4.87 -12.28 -15.00
C SER A 146 -5.27 -12.61 -13.57
N THR A 147 -5.29 -11.60 -12.69
CA THR A 147 -5.66 -11.72 -11.28
C THR A 147 -6.89 -10.87 -10.93
N ALA A 148 -7.44 -11.07 -9.73
CA ALA A 148 -8.45 -10.17 -9.15
C ALA A 148 -7.81 -9.03 -8.33
N GLY A 149 -6.49 -8.77 -8.51
CA GLY A 149 -5.73 -7.76 -7.77
C GLY A 149 -4.92 -8.31 -6.61
N LEU A 150 -4.90 -9.63 -6.43
CA LEU A 150 -4.09 -10.39 -5.48
C LEU A 150 -3.41 -11.55 -6.19
N GLN A 151 -2.22 -11.90 -5.75
CA GLN A 151 -1.42 -12.98 -6.31
C GLN A 151 -1.56 -14.30 -5.51
N MET A 152 -2.68 -14.45 -4.80
CA MET A 152 -3.03 -15.64 -4.04
C MET A 152 -3.69 -16.72 -4.88
N ALA A 153 -4.29 -16.33 -5.99
CA ALA A 153 -4.91 -17.18 -6.98
C ALA A 153 -5.06 -16.42 -8.29
N TYR A 154 -5.08 -17.15 -9.39
CA TYR A 154 -5.38 -16.60 -10.71
C TYR A 154 -6.81 -16.89 -11.14
N ILE A 155 -7.32 -16.11 -12.08
CA ILE A 155 -8.68 -16.25 -12.60
C ILE A 155 -8.73 -17.49 -13.52
N LYS A 156 -9.77 -18.35 -13.40
CA LYS A 156 -9.95 -19.56 -14.23
C LYS A 156 -10.01 -19.24 -15.72
N ALA A 157 -10.70 -18.16 -16.10
CA ALA A 157 -10.69 -17.63 -17.45
C ALA A 157 -9.66 -16.50 -17.55
N TRP A 158 -8.97 -16.40 -18.67
CA TRP A 158 -8.03 -15.29 -18.89
C TRP A 158 -8.74 -13.95 -18.85
N ALA A 159 -8.23 -13.01 -18.07
CA ALA A 159 -8.70 -11.63 -18.11
C ALA A 159 -8.38 -11.01 -19.49
N ALA A 160 -9.32 -10.27 -20.06
CA ALA A 160 -9.15 -9.65 -21.40
C ALA A 160 -7.88 -8.80 -21.49
N ARG A 161 -7.46 -8.16 -20.39
CA ARG A 161 -6.24 -7.35 -20.34
C ARG A 161 -4.95 -8.19 -20.48
N SER A 162 -4.96 -9.49 -20.16
CA SER A 162 -3.78 -10.34 -20.25
C SER A 162 -3.33 -10.61 -21.69
N PHE A 163 -4.21 -10.40 -22.68
CA PHE A 163 -3.90 -10.50 -24.09
C PHE A 163 -3.27 -9.23 -24.69
N LYS A 164 -3.17 -8.15 -23.91
CA LYS A 164 -2.47 -6.95 -24.33
C LYS A 164 -0.97 -7.15 -24.16
N PRO A 165 -0.14 -6.54 -25.03
CA PRO A 165 1.31 -6.59 -24.88
C PRO A 165 1.74 -5.80 -23.64
N LEU A 166 2.76 -6.33 -22.94
CA LEU A 166 3.44 -5.61 -21.86
C LEU A 166 4.19 -4.42 -22.48
N GLU A 167 3.97 -3.23 -21.91
CA GLU A 167 4.56 -1.97 -22.37
C GLU A 167 5.05 -1.17 -21.17
N LEU A 168 6.34 -0.87 -21.13
CA LEU A 168 6.92 0.05 -20.16
C LEU A 168 6.48 1.48 -20.45
N ARG A 169 6.15 2.23 -19.41
CA ARG A 169 5.76 3.65 -19.49
C ARG A 169 6.50 4.45 -18.46
N LEU A 170 6.75 5.70 -18.77
CA LEU A 170 7.35 6.63 -17.81
C LEU A 170 6.45 6.77 -16.58
N PRO A 171 6.93 6.46 -15.36
CA PRO A 171 6.23 6.77 -14.13
C PRO A 171 6.04 8.29 -13.97
N ASP A 172 4.98 8.70 -13.28
CA ASP A 172 4.68 10.12 -12.98
C ASP A 172 5.59 10.61 -11.86
N LEU A 173 6.83 10.99 -12.21
CA LEU A 173 7.83 11.50 -11.25
C LEU A 173 7.40 12.86 -10.71
N LEU A 174 7.60 13.06 -9.42
CA LEU A 174 7.19 14.26 -8.71
C LEU A 174 8.40 15.17 -8.40
N PRO A 175 8.20 16.50 -8.40
CA PRO A 175 9.25 17.43 -8.02
C PRO A 175 9.55 17.38 -6.52
N GLY A 176 10.74 17.86 -6.16
CA GLY A 176 11.20 17.99 -4.78
C GLY A 176 11.81 16.74 -4.18
N PRO A 177 12.56 16.88 -3.10
CA PRO A 177 13.22 15.79 -2.41
C PRO A 177 12.24 14.97 -1.54
N GLY A 178 12.67 13.77 -1.18
CA GLY A 178 12.02 12.88 -0.22
C GLY A 178 12.91 11.69 0.11
N ARG A 179 12.46 10.82 0.97
CA ARG A 179 13.26 9.71 1.48
C ARG A 179 12.46 8.40 1.44
N ALA A 180 13.06 7.36 0.92
CA ALA A 180 12.56 5.98 0.99
C ALA A 180 13.35 5.20 2.03
N VAL A 181 12.67 4.47 2.90
CA VAL A 181 13.29 3.65 3.95
C VAL A 181 12.60 2.29 3.96
N ARG A 182 13.39 1.21 3.89
CA ARG A 182 12.86 -0.12 4.07
C ARG A 182 13.16 -0.63 5.48
N GLY A 183 12.12 -1.06 6.19
CA GLY A 183 12.25 -1.69 7.49
C GLY A 183 10.93 -1.80 8.23
N ASP A 184 10.98 -2.45 9.38
CA ASP A 184 9.82 -2.66 10.24
C ASP A 184 9.50 -1.38 11.04
N ALA A 185 8.23 -0.96 11.02
CA ALA A 185 7.77 0.25 11.69
C ALA A 185 8.07 0.25 13.19
N CYS A 186 7.88 -0.91 13.87
CA CYS A 186 8.16 -1.02 15.31
C CYS A 186 9.63 -0.83 15.65
N SER A 187 10.53 -1.18 14.72
CA SER A 187 11.98 -1.08 14.94
C SER A 187 12.56 0.27 14.53
N LEU A 188 11.88 0.99 13.64
CA LEU A 188 12.43 2.21 13.04
C LEU A 188 11.85 3.49 13.62
N VAL A 189 10.61 3.49 14.09
CA VAL A 189 9.84 4.70 14.41
C VAL A 189 10.60 5.69 15.28
N ASP A 190 11.27 5.21 16.33
CA ASP A 190 12.07 6.05 17.24
C ASP A 190 13.27 6.74 16.57
N SER A 191 13.80 6.16 15.50
CA SER A 191 15.01 6.62 14.83
C SER A 191 14.75 7.52 13.62
N LEU A 192 13.49 7.66 13.21
CA LEU A 192 13.12 8.41 12.00
C LEU A 192 13.20 9.93 12.17
N GLY A 193 13.16 10.42 13.41
CA GLY A 193 13.17 11.84 13.76
C GLY A 193 11.77 12.45 13.90
N THR A 194 11.71 13.78 13.99
CA THR A 194 10.48 14.55 14.22
C THR A 194 9.84 15.01 12.91
N PHE A 195 8.51 14.99 12.83
CA PHE A 195 7.75 15.38 11.65
C PHE A 195 6.66 16.41 11.97
N ASP A 196 6.26 17.19 10.96
CA ASP A 196 5.06 18.02 11.07
C ASP A 196 3.80 17.16 11.04
N VAL A 197 3.77 16.13 10.18
CA VAL A 197 2.64 15.19 10.04
C VAL A 197 3.16 13.77 9.91
N ALA A 198 2.67 12.87 10.73
CA ALA A 198 2.86 11.43 10.54
C ALA A 198 1.53 10.78 10.12
N TYR A 199 1.57 9.99 9.06
CA TYR A 199 0.46 9.20 8.58
C TYR A 199 0.71 7.71 8.82
N LEU A 200 -0.25 7.03 9.43
CA LEU A 200 -0.20 5.62 9.77
C LEU A 200 -1.41 4.90 9.17
N ASP A 201 -1.14 3.88 8.35
CA ASP A 201 -2.12 2.96 7.76
C ASP A 201 -1.66 1.50 7.96
N PRO A 202 -1.57 1.05 9.22
CA PRO A 202 -1.02 -0.28 9.51
C PRO A 202 -1.91 -1.37 8.93
N PRO A 203 -1.35 -2.55 8.60
CA PRO A 203 -2.17 -3.73 8.38
C PRO A 203 -3.06 -4.01 9.60
N TYR A 204 -4.35 -4.26 9.40
CA TYR A 204 -5.33 -4.39 10.49
C TYR A 204 -6.13 -5.71 10.43
N ASN A 205 -5.67 -6.65 9.60
CA ASN A 205 -6.32 -7.95 9.39
C ASN A 205 -5.30 -9.04 9.02
N GLN A 206 -5.79 -10.26 8.73
CA GLN A 206 -4.98 -11.42 8.39
C GLN A 206 -4.33 -11.41 6.99
N HIS A 207 -4.38 -10.30 6.26
CA HIS A 207 -3.80 -10.24 4.92
C HIS A 207 -2.28 -10.07 4.97
N HIS A 208 -1.56 -11.16 4.74
CA HIS A 208 -0.10 -11.14 4.62
C HIS A 208 0.33 -10.53 3.28
N TYR A 209 0.77 -9.29 3.30
CA TYR A 209 1.13 -8.53 2.08
C TYR A 209 2.26 -9.20 1.30
N PHE A 210 3.30 -9.71 1.97
CA PHE A 210 4.38 -10.44 1.32
C PHE A 210 3.85 -11.61 0.48
N THR A 211 2.94 -12.43 1.04
CA THR A 211 2.33 -13.56 0.32
C THR A 211 1.35 -13.09 -0.76
N ASN A 212 0.59 -12.03 -0.49
CA ASN A 212 -0.41 -11.50 -1.43
C ASN A 212 0.21 -10.86 -2.67
N TYR A 213 1.47 -10.41 -2.58
CA TYR A 213 2.21 -9.71 -3.64
C TYR A 213 3.57 -10.36 -3.91
N HIS A 214 3.68 -11.69 -3.71
CA HIS A 214 4.93 -12.43 -3.83
C HIS A 214 5.58 -12.34 -5.23
N ILE A 215 4.81 -12.11 -6.28
CA ILE A 215 5.35 -11.91 -7.64
C ILE A 215 6.11 -10.58 -7.71
N TRP A 216 5.59 -9.51 -7.07
CA TRP A 216 6.31 -8.23 -7.02
C TRP A 216 7.57 -8.33 -6.17
N GLU A 217 7.54 -9.06 -5.05
CA GLU A 217 8.74 -9.38 -4.28
C GLU A 217 9.78 -10.13 -5.13
N THR A 218 9.34 -11.10 -5.93
CA THR A 218 10.22 -11.85 -6.84
C THR A 218 10.80 -10.96 -7.94
N LEU A 219 10.00 -10.06 -8.52
CA LEU A 219 10.48 -9.10 -9.53
C LEU A 219 11.55 -8.16 -8.97
N VAL A 220 11.43 -7.75 -7.72
CA VAL A 220 12.44 -6.89 -7.09
C VAL A 220 13.69 -7.66 -6.70
N ALA A 221 13.54 -8.81 -6.03
CA ALA A 221 14.65 -9.61 -5.57
C ALA A 221 15.43 -10.27 -6.70
N TRP A 222 14.73 -10.68 -7.76
CA TRP A 222 15.24 -11.40 -8.94
C TRP A 222 16.08 -12.64 -8.59
N ASP A 223 15.61 -13.38 -7.58
CA ASP A 223 16.33 -14.44 -6.89
C ASP A 223 15.88 -15.87 -7.29
N ALA A 224 14.95 -15.99 -8.25
CA ALA A 224 14.40 -17.25 -8.73
C ALA A 224 14.04 -18.23 -7.58
N PRO A 225 13.19 -17.84 -6.62
CA PRO A 225 13.00 -18.59 -5.39
C PRO A 225 12.30 -19.92 -5.62
N GLU A 226 12.53 -20.88 -4.74
CA GLU A 226 11.67 -22.06 -4.63
C GLU A 226 10.22 -21.63 -4.36
N HIS A 227 9.27 -22.37 -4.92
CA HIS A 227 7.86 -22.05 -4.80
C HIS A 227 7.02 -23.29 -4.47
N TYR A 228 5.78 -23.06 -4.02
CA TYR A 228 4.86 -24.13 -3.64
C TYR A 228 3.42 -23.83 -4.06
N GLY A 229 2.65 -24.92 -4.16
CA GLY A 229 1.22 -24.87 -4.44
C GLY A 229 0.89 -24.38 -5.86
N ILE A 230 -0.38 -24.47 -6.23
CA ILE A 230 -0.87 -24.10 -7.56
C ILE A 230 -0.69 -22.61 -7.90
N ALA A 231 -0.56 -21.77 -6.88
CA ALA A 231 -0.32 -20.33 -7.02
C ALA A 231 1.17 -20.00 -7.11
N CYS A 232 2.07 -20.99 -7.11
CA CYS A 232 3.53 -20.82 -7.20
C CYS A 232 4.06 -19.76 -6.23
N LYS A 233 3.60 -19.79 -4.96
CA LYS A 233 4.03 -18.84 -3.94
C LYS A 233 5.46 -19.13 -3.53
N ARG A 234 6.24 -18.10 -3.26
CA ARG A 234 7.59 -18.21 -2.68
C ARG A 234 7.57 -19.02 -1.39
N VAL A 235 8.51 -19.95 -1.20
CA VAL A 235 8.61 -20.78 0.01
C VAL A 235 8.86 -19.92 1.25
N ASP A 236 9.68 -18.88 1.15
CA ASP A 236 9.99 -17.94 2.22
C ASP A 236 8.77 -17.11 2.71
N SER A 237 7.64 -17.13 1.99
CA SER A 237 6.38 -16.59 2.50
C SER A 237 5.84 -17.31 3.75
N ARG A 238 6.44 -18.45 4.12
CA ARG A 238 6.13 -19.22 5.34
C ARG A 238 7.03 -18.83 6.51
N ASP A 239 8.14 -18.14 6.26
CA ASP A 239 9.11 -17.77 7.27
C ASP A 239 8.57 -16.67 8.17
N ASP A 240 8.93 -16.71 9.44
CA ASP A 240 8.52 -15.69 10.41
C ASP A 240 9.06 -14.31 10.07
N SER A 241 10.22 -14.23 9.41
CA SER A 241 10.83 -12.97 8.96
C SER A 241 10.01 -12.21 7.89
N THR A 242 9.08 -12.88 7.22
CA THR A 242 8.19 -12.27 6.22
C THR A 242 6.81 -11.95 6.76
N LYS A 243 6.56 -12.25 8.05
CA LYS A 243 5.30 -11.98 8.74
C LYS A 243 5.38 -10.66 9.49
N SER A 244 4.34 -9.85 9.36
CA SER A 244 4.20 -8.63 10.15
C SER A 244 3.47 -8.91 11.45
N VAL A 245 3.93 -8.31 12.56
CA VAL A 245 3.23 -8.35 13.84
C VAL A 245 1.81 -7.79 13.72
N PHE A 246 1.57 -6.88 12.80
CA PHE A 246 0.26 -6.29 12.50
C PHE A 246 -0.73 -7.28 11.86
N ASN A 247 -0.28 -8.45 11.41
CA ASN A 247 -1.14 -9.53 10.93
C ASN A 247 -1.41 -10.62 11.99
N LEU A 248 -0.97 -10.40 13.24
CA LEU A 248 -1.14 -11.34 14.36
C LEU A 248 -2.15 -10.77 15.35
N THR A 249 -3.38 -11.29 15.38
CA THR A 249 -4.52 -10.78 16.16
C THR A 249 -4.19 -10.47 17.62
N ARG A 250 -3.35 -11.30 18.28
CA ARG A 250 -2.98 -11.13 19.68
C ARG A 250 -1.92 -10.06 19.93
N GLN A 251 -1.05 -9.79 18.95
CA GLN A 251 0.11 -8.90 19.10
C GLN A 251 -0.14 -7.51 18.47
N MET A 252 -0.96 -7.48 17.44
CA MET A 252 -1.24 -6.26 16.67
C MET A 252 -1.71 -5.07 17.56
N PRO A 253 -2.65 -5.23 18.52
CA PRO A 253 -3.09 -4.09 19.31
C PRO A 253 -1.98 -3.45 20.15
N SER A 254 -1.08 -4.27 20.73
CA SER A 254 0.06 -3.75 21.49
C SER A 254 1.12 -3.11 20.59
N ALA A 255 1.40 -3.72 19.43
CA ALA A 255 2.33 -3.15 18.46
C ALA A 255 1.82 -1.81 17.90
N LEU A 256 0.53 -1.72 17.59
CA LEU A 256 -0.09 -0.48 17.12
C LEU A 256 -0.03 0.62 18.17
N ARG A 257 -0.37 0.30 19.42
CA ARG A 257 -0.27 1.25 20.56
C ARG A 257 1.16 1.78 20.70
N GLN A 258 2.15 0.89 20.63
CA GLN A 258 3.55 1.26 20.75
C GLN A 258 3.99 2.18 19.61
N VAL A 259 3.72 1.80 18.35
CA VAL A 259 4.09 2.61 17.18
C VAL A 259 3.40 3.98 17.20
N ILE A 260 2.12 4.05 17.60
CA ILE A 260 1.43 5.35 17.76
C ILE A 260 2.12 6.19 18.83
N ALA A 261 2.52 5.58 19.97
CA ALA A 261 3.14 6.32 21.06
C ALA A 261 4.56 6.80 20.73
N ASP A 262 5.31 6.03 19.95
CA ASP A 262 6.73 6.30 19.64
C ASP A 262 6.91 7.27 18.47
N VAL A 263 5.87 7.49 17.66
CA VAL A 263 5.97 8.44 16.54
C VAL A 263 6.07 9.87 17.05
N ASP A 264 7.14 10.58 16.65
CA ASP A 264 7.35 11.98 17.02
C ASP A 264 6.84 12.90 15.88
N ALA A 265 5.63 13.43 16.05
CA ALA A 265 5.03 14.34 15.09
C ALA A 265 4.09 15.35 15.75
N ARG A 266 4.00 16.55 15.16
CA ARG A 266 3.05 17.58 15.60
C ARG A 266 1.59 17.17 15.38
N PHE A 267 1.32 16.46 14.27
CA PHE A 267 0.04 15.83 13.97
C PHE A 267 0.26 14.35 13.65
N VAL A 268 -0.52 13.50 14.28
CA VAL A 268 -0.61 12.08 13.92
C VAL A 268 -1.96 11.81 13.28
N ILE A 269 -1.93 11.29 12.06
CA ILE A 269 -3.11 10.92 11.28
C ILE A 269 -3.12 9.40 11.14
N VAL A 270 -4.16 8.74 11.65
CA VAL A 270 -4.32 7.29 11.55
C VAL A 270 -5.54 6.98 10.70
N SER A 271 -5.39 6.22 9.62
CA SER A 271 -6.53 5.66 8.89
C SER A 271 -6.79 4.23 9.31
N TYR A 272 -8.06 3.88 9.48
CA TYR A 272 -8.47 2.59 10.00
C TYR A 272 -9.85 2.18 9.49
N ASN A 273 -10.18 0.88 9.55
CA ASN A 273 -11.43 0.35 9.02
C ASN A 273 -12.26 -0.28 10.16
N ASP A 274 -13.59 -0.20 10.10
CA ASP A 274 -14.52 -0.73 11.10
C ASP A 274 -14.54 -2.27 11.20
N GLU A 275 -13.99 -2.99 10.23
CA GLU A 275 -13.82 -4.46 10.29
C GLU A 275 -12.49 -4.91 10.93
N SER A 276 -11.75 -4.00 11.54
CA SER A 276 -10.42 -4.24 12.10
C SER A 276 -10.46 -4.83 13.51
N TRP A 277 -9.33 -5.36 13.98
CA TRP A 277 -9.25 -6.02 15.31
C TRP A 277 -9.25 -5.07 16.51
N VAL A 278 -8.87 -3.82 16.29
CA VAL A 278 -8.97 -2.74 17.29
C VAL A 278 -10.25 -1.97 17.01
N ASN A 279 -11.09 -1.75 18.02
CA ASN A 279 -12.29 -0.94 17.83
C ASN A 279 -11.96 0.57 17.88
N LEU A 280 -12.93 1.41 17.49
CA LEU A 280 -12.72 2.86 17.40
C LEU A 280 -12.35 3.47 18.76
N GLU A 281 -12.97 3.04 19.87
CA GLU A 281 -12.70 3.57 21.21
C GLU A 281 -11.26 3.28 21.63
N GLN A 282 -10.79 2.05 21.42
CA GLN A 282 -9.40 1.67 21.69
C GLN A 282 -8.41 2.46 20.81
N LEU A 283 -8.76 2.71 19.54
CA LEU A 283 -7.90 3.47 18.65
C LEU A 283 -7.81 4.94 19.06
N VAL A 284 -8.92 5.54 19.48
CA VAL A 284 -8.94 6.90 20.04
C VAL A 284 -8.05 6.96 21.28
N GLU A 285 -8.24 6.04 22.25
CA GLU A 285 -7.39 5.94 23.46
C GLU A 285 -5.89 5.83 23.12
N MET A 286 -5.52 5.06 22.09
CA MET A 286 -4.13 4.96 21.64
C MET A 286 -3.60 6.31 21.11
N CYS A 287 -4.43 7.07 20.40
CA CYS A 287 -4.04 8.35 19.81
C CYS A 287 -4.02 9.51 20.80
N GLU A 288 -4.70 9.40 21.97
CA GLU A 288 -4.76 10.44 23.00
C GLU A 288 -3.41 10.77 23.65
N VAL A 289 -2.40 9.92 23.46
CA VAL A 289 -1.02 10.21 23.88
C VAL A 289 -0.46 11.47 23.20
N HIS A 290 -0.96 11.79 22.00
CA HIS A 290 -0.59 13.01 21.26
C HIS A 290 -1.47 14.23 21.62
N GLY A 291 -2.49 14.06 22.45
CA GLY A 291 -3.40 15.10 22.88
C GLY A 291 -4.85 14.89 22.41
N TYR A 292 -5.48 15.93 21.88
CA TYR A 292 -6.86 15.85 21.41
C TYR A 292 -6.98 15.04 20.13
N VAL A 293 -8.03 14.23 20.00
CA VAL A 293 -8.30 13.39 18.84
C VAL A 293 -9.61 13.80 18.18
N ALA A 294 -9.56 14.17 16.89
CA ALA A 294 -10.74 14.31 16.05
C ALA A 294 -10.93 13.04 15.21
N VAL A 295 -12.16 12.54 15.15
CA VAL A 295 -12.53 11.36 14.35
C VAL A 295 -13.36 11.79 13.16
N LEU A 296 -12.90 11.46 11.96
CA LEU A 296 -13.59 11.65 10.70
C LEU A 296 -14.03 10.28 10.17
N ALA A 297 -15.27 10.12 9.74
CA ALA A 297 -15.80 8.86 9.22
C ALA A 297 -16.21 9.02 7.75
N PHE A 298 -15.77 8.09 6.92
CA PHE A 298 -16.02 8.08 5.48
C PHE A 298 -16.67 6.76 5.06
N ASP A 299 -17.76 6.84 4.29
CA ASP A 299 -18.40 5.66 3.72
C ASP A 299 -17.56 5.08 2.59
N SER A 300 -17.15 3.82 2.71
CA SER A 300 -16.33 3.12 1.73
C SER A 300 -17.02 1.87 1.19
N LYS A 301 -16.74 1.51 -0.09
CA LYS A 301 -17.21 0.25 -0.68
C LYS A 301 -16.23 -0.85 -0.32
N ARG A 302 -16.74 -2.01 0.11
CA ARG A 302 -15.93 -3.22 0.30
C ARG A 302 -15.13 -3.56 -0.96
N TYR A 303 -13.94 -4.15 -0.75
CA TYR A 303 -13.11 -4.66 -1.83
C TYR A 303 -13.88 -5.64 -2.72
N VAL A 304 -13.63 -5.58 -4.04
CA VAL A 304 -14.37 -6.37 -5.05
C VAL A 304 -14.38 -7.87 -4.74
N GLY A 305 -13.26 -8.43 -4.26
CA GLY A 305 -13.17 -9.84 -3.87
C GLY A 305 -14.14 -10.23 -2.74
N ALA A 306 -14.39 -9.33 -1.79
CA ALA A 306 -15.35 -9.53 -0.71
C ALA A 306 -16.81 -9.38 -1.18
N GLN A 307 -17.06 -8.71 -2.31
CA GLN A 307 -18.41 -8.52 -2.90
C GLN A 307 -18.89 -9.73 -3.71
N ILE A 308 -17.96 -10.56 -4.21
CA ILE A 308 -18.29 -11.71 -5.08
C ILE A 308 -18.96 -12.85 -4.30
N GLY A 309 -18.81 -12.91 -2.98
CA GLY A 309 -19.32 -13.98 -2.13
C GLY A 309 -18.28 -15.10 -1.91
N ILE A 310 -18.62 -16.03 -1.02
CA ILE A 310 -17.76 -17.16 -0.69
C ILE A 310 -18.19 -18.35 -1.54
N TYR A 311 -17.26 -18.91 -2.33
CA TYR A 311 -17.50 -20.09 -3.15
C TYR A 311 -16.60 -21.23 -2.65
N ASN A 312 -17.15 -22.46 -2.67
CA ASN A 312 -16.38 -23.68 -2.38
C ASN A 312 -15.46 -24.05 -3.57
N PRO A 313 -14.55 -25.01 -3.42
CA PRO A 313 -13.70 -25.49 -4.52
C PRO A 313 -14.48 -26.01 -5.74
N SER A 314 -15.73 -26.46 -5.55
CA SER A 314 -16.63 -26.91 -6.62
C SER A 314 -17.30 -25.76 -7.37
N GLY A 315 -17.19 -24.52 -6.88
CA GLY A 315 -17.76 -23.33 -7.53
C GLY A 315 -19.15 -22.94 -7.03
N ASP A 316 -19.67 -23.58 -5.98
CA ASP A 316 -20.96 -23.26 -5.40
C ASP A 316 -20.84 -22.12 -4.40
N LYS A 317 -21.83 -21.22 -4.38
CA LYS A 317 -21.86 -20.12 -3.43
C LYS A 317 -22.28 -20.58 -2.05
N VAL A 318 -21.32 -20.60 -1.10
CA VAL A 318 -21.50 -21.14 0.27
C VAL A 318 -21.69 -20.04 1.33
N GLY A 319 -21.65 -18.75 0.96
CA GLY A 319 -21.87 -17.65 1.90
C GLY A 319 -22.48 -16.41 1.27
N LYS A 320 -23.29 -15.69 2.08
CA LYS A 320 -23.82 -14.36 1.73
C LYS A 320 -22.89 -13.28 2.27
N VAL A 321 -22.67 -12.22 1.48
CA VAL A 321 -22.02 -10.98 1.94
C VAL A 321 -22.98 -10.29 2.91
N SER A 322 -22.53 -10.02 4.14
CA SER A 322 -23.38 -9.44 5.19
C SER A 322 -23.73 -7.97 4.94
N HIS A 323 -22.79 -7.18 4.43
CA HIS A 323 -22.99 -5.79 4.01
C HIS A 323 -21.96 -5.41 2.94
N LEU A 324 -22.30 -4.38 2.15
CA LEU A 324 -21.50 -3.95 0.98
C LEU A 324 -20.71 -2.66 1.23
N ARG A 325 -20.88 -2.03 2.39
CA ARG A 325 -20.26 -0.76 2.77
C ARG A 325 -19.61 -0.89 4.15
N ASN A 326 -18.45 -0.29 4.28
CA ASN A 326 -17.67 -0.19 5.50
C ASN A 326 -17.43 1.28 5.81
N LEU A 327 -17.20 1.60 7.07
CA LEU A 327 -16.70 2.91 7.47
C LEU A 327 -15.17 2.90 7.50
N GLU A 328 -14.58 3.88 6.84
CA GLU A 328 -13.16 4.19 7.01
C GLU A 328 -13.04 5.40 7.92
N TYR A 329 -12.31 5.23 9.01
CA TYR A 329 -12.01 6.29 9.97
C TYR A 329 -10.69 6.94 9.64
N VAL A 330 -10.64 8.26 9.81
CA VAL A 330 -9.40 9.05 9.82
C VAL A 330 -9.36 9.78 11.15
N LEU A 331 -8.45 9.37 12.02
CA LEU A 331 -8.20 10.04 13.29
C LEU A 331 -7.11 11.08 13.09
N VAL A 332 -7.31 12.28 13.62
CA VAL A 332 -6.32 13.35 13.62
C VAL A 332 -6.02 13.70 15.07
N ALA A 333 -4.80 13.45 15.52
CA ALA A 333 -4.36 13.67 16.90
C ALA A 333 -3.29 14.77 16.96
N GLY A 334 -3.27 15.54 18.05
CA GLY A 334 -2.32 16.63 18.29
C GLY A 334 -2.85 17.69 19.27
N ALA A 335 -2.26 18.89 19.25
CA ALA A 335 -2.72 20.00 20.10
C ALA A 335 -4.17 20.39 19.78
N GLU A 336 -5.04 20.46 20.78
CA GLU A 336 -6.50 20.58 20.64
C GLU A 336 -6.93 21.72 19.70
N ARG A 337 -6.39 22.92 19.88
CA ARG A 337 -6.72 24.08 19.04
C ARG A 337 -6.36 23.86 17.58
N GLU A 338 -5.23 23.22 17.32
CA GLU A 338 -4.73 22.93 15.97
C GLU A 338 -5.56 21.84 15.31
N VAL A 339 -5.81 20.74 16.01
CA VAL A 339 -6.64 19.62 15.49
C VAL A 339 -8.05 20.10 15.16
N LYS A 340 -8.70 20.87 16.07
CA LYS A 340 -10.02 21.46 15.79
C LYS A 340 -10.03 22.33 14.54
N ARG A 341 -8.99 23.13 14.31
CA ARG A 341 -8.84 23.96 13.09
C ARG A 341 -8.69 23.11 11.84
N VAL A 342 -7.83 22.09 11.88
CA VAL A 342 -7.53 21.22 10.73
C VAL A 342 -8.74 20.35 10.36
N ALA A 343 -9.46 19.81 11.34
CA ALA A 343 -10.60 18.93 11.15
C ALA A 343 -11.93 19.67 10.89
N ALA A 344 -12.02 20.98 11.18
CA ALA A 344 -13.26 21.76 11.09
C ALA A 344 -14.06 21.60 9.78
N PRO A 345 -13.45 21.60 8.56
CA PRO A 345 -14.19 21.44 7.32
C PRO A 345 -14.97 20.12 7.24
N TYR A 346 -14.42 19.07 7.85
CA TYR A 346 -14.98 17.71 7.81
C TYR A 346 -15.99 17.46 8.91
N LEU A 347 -15.82 18.07 10.10
CA LEU A 347 -16.74 17.95 11.23
C LEU A 347 -18.05 18.69 10.97
N ALA A 348 -18.02 19.79 10.23
CA ALA A 348 -19.22 20.57 9.87
C ALA A 348 -20.11 19.87 8.81
N SER A 349 -19.57 18.94 8.04
CA SER A 349 -20.28 18.18 7.00
C SER A 349 -20.74 16.78 7.46
N ALA A 350 -20.34 16.34 8.63
CA ALA A 350 -20.72 15.04 9.19
C ALA A 350 -22.07 15.17 9.90
N GLU A 351 -23.09 14.42 9.47
CA GLU A 351 -24.21 14.11 10.36
C GLU A 351 -23.64 13.46 11.63
N PRO A 352 -24.12 13.82 12.85
CA PRO A 352 -23.56 13.33 14.10
C PRO A 352 -23.76 11.81 14.21
N ILE A 353 -22.72 11.03 13.92
CA ILE A 353 -22.71 9.56 14.04
C ILE A 353 -22.60 9.10 15.50
N LEU A 354 -22.34 9.99 16.44
CA LEU A 354 -22.26 9.68 17.88
C LEU A 354 -23.07 10.67 18.70
N SER A 355 -24.38 10.44 18.82
CA SER A 355 -25.05 10.71 20.09
C SER A 355 -24.87 9.46 20.96
N SER A 356 -24.03 9.53 21.97
CA SER A 356 -23.98 8.57 23.05
C SER A 356 -25.35 8.46 23.70
N GLN A 357 -26.12 7.44 23.37
CA GLN A 357 -27.16 6.97 24.26
C GLN A 357 -26.45 6.17 25.36
N ALA A 358 -26.23 6.83 26.50
CA ALA A 358 -26.01 6.12 27.73
C ALA A 358 -27.16 5.11 27.95
N PRO A 359 -26.89 3.86 28.39
CA PRO A 359 -27.94 2.91 28.67
C PRO A 359 -28.84 3.48 29.75
N GLY A 360 -30.09 3.80 29.38
CA GLY A 360 -31.11 4.29 30.28
C GLY A 360 -31.35 3.30 31.40
N GLN A 361 -31.27 3.80 32.63
CA GLN A 361 -31.81 3.15 33.82
C GLN A 361 -33.25 2.73 33.57
N THR A 362 -33.51 1.45 33.55
CA THR A 362 -34.88 0.89 33.65
C THR A 362 -35.36 1.16 35.09
N SER A 363 -36.21 2.17 35.25
CA SER A 363 -37.01 2.37 36.48
C SER A 363 -38.08 1.26 36.51
N LEU A 364 -37.97 0.40 37.48
CA LEU A 364 -39.07 -0.42 37.98
C LEU A 364 -40.16 0.51 38.55
N PHE A 365 -41.35 0.49 37.96
CA PHE A 365 -42.67 0.44 38.62
C PHE A 365 -43.65 -0.10 37.58
#